data_f704c877c1f35ad1098ade747e497df6
#
_entry.id   f704c877c1f35ad1098ade747e497df6
#
_cell.length_a   1.000
_cell.length_b   1.000
_cell.length_c   1.000
_cell.angle_alpha   90.00
_cell.angle_beta   90.00
_cell.angle_gamma   90.00
#
_symmetry.space_group_name_H-M   'P 1'
#
loop_
_entity.id
_entity.type
_entity.pdbx_description
1 polymer ?
#
loop_
_entity_poly.entity_id
_entity_poly.type
_entity_poly.pdbx_seq_one_letter_code
_entity_poly.pdbx_strand_id
1 'polypeptide(L)'
;MRSREPWRLPAGQSRAVPFLQAAVLFAALCIFARSAALVLAAFLAAPVPAAQTLLHLGQQAVESRAAATSAESVPEAASVPPEQETAAPVQTGVEQYFVALQPDEARPADAGTVTEQQFGHGSGEKYIPCGAGSIKNNTRQTAADIAAEAAQPLPFAIEKDSAAPQVLIMHTHATEDYRLSAGLWFAPGDGARSTDRSINMCAVGRVMADTLNAAGICTLHDETLNDYPSYTGSYANSRAVVQQYLAQYPSIKVVLDVHRDAIERENGTRCAPVCTIDGRQAAQVMIICGCDNGTSVQLPAWRQNLRFAAAWERSMEAKYPGFTRPVLFSYRFYNQDLTTGSLLIEIGGHGNNLNEALYAGYLAAQGLADALLS
;
A
#
# COMPACT_ATOMS: atom_id res chain seq x y z
N MET A 1 -44.61 5.45 60.03
CA MET A 1 -43.56 6.32 60.55
C MET A 1 -42.28 5.53 60.71
N ARG A 2 -41.32 5.65 59.76
CA ARG A 2 -39.96 5.18 59.95
C ARG A 2 -39.07 6.33 59.47
N SER A 3 -38.29 6.88 60.40
CA SER A 3 -37.34 7.97 60.27
C SER A 3 -36.20 7.59 59.36
N ARG A 4 -35.87 8.45 58.41
CA ARG A 4 -34.65 8.37 57.56
C ARG A 4 -33.52 9.08 58.29
N GLU A 5 -32.45 8.35 58.64
CA GLU A 5 -31.19 8.94 59.09
C GLU A 5 -30.40 9.54 57.92
N PRO A 6 -29.72 10.66 58.11
CA PRO A 6 -28.90 11.28 57.08
C PRO A 6 -27.51 10.64 57.01
N TRP A 7 -27.04 10.36 55.79
CA TRP A 7 -25.68 9.89 55.48
C TRP A 7 -24.64 10.93 55.87
N ARG A 8 -23.70 10.56 56.75
CA ARG A 8 -22.50 11.33 57.05
C ARG A 8 -21.39 10.94 56.08
N LEU A 9 -20.80 11.91 55.36
CA LEU A 9 -19.58 11.77 54.58
C LEU A 9 -18.36 11.65 55.53
N PRO A 10 -17.36 10.80 55.23
CA PRO A 10 -16.12 10.74 56.00
C PRO A 10 -15.27 11.96 55.73
N ALA A 11 -14.81 12.63 56.76
CA ALA A 11 -13.85 13.71 56.72
C ALA A 11 -12.43 13.14 56.53
N GLY A 12 -11.65 13.77 55.66
CA GLY A 12 -10.20 13.62 55.65
C GLY A 12 -9.57 13.05 54.38
N GLN A 13 -9.68 13.78 53.26
CA GLN A 13 -8.64 13.68 52.20
C GLN A 13 -7.93 15.03 52.12
N SER A 14 -6.64 15.00 52.40
CA SER A 14 -5.79 16.18 52.41
C SER A 14 -5.67 16.76 50.94
N ARG A 15 -5.92 18.06 50.81
CA ARG A 15 -5.80 18.78 49.54
C ARG A 15 -4.37 18.90 48.98
N ALA A 16 -3.39 18.18 49.57
CA ALA A 16 -1.99 18.22 49.17
C ALA A 16 -1.63 17.32 47.96
N VAL A 17 -2.41 16.29 47.67
CA VAL A 17 -2.11 15.31 46.61
C VAL A 17 -2.16 15.91 45.20
N PRO A 18 -3.15 16.76 44.82
CA PRO A 18 -3.20 17.32 43.47
C PRO A 18 -2.09 18.36 43.20
N PHE A 19 -1.60 19.06 44.21
CA PHE A 19 -0.51 20.01 44.05
C PHE A 19 0.85 19.32 43.81
N LEU A 20 1.09 18.18 44.44
CA LEU A 20 2.32 17.40 44.25
C LEU A 20 2.35 16.78 42.85
N GLN A 21 1.24 16.27 42.35
CA GLN A 21 1.12 15.73 40.99
C GLN A 21 1.31 16.81 39.91
N ALA A 22 0.75 18.01 40.12
CA ALA A 22 0.94 19.13 39.20
C ALA A 22 2.41 19.63 39.18
N ALA A 23 3.08 19.65 40.33
CA ALA A 23 4.49 20.03 40.42
C ALA A 23 5.43 19.01 39.73
N VAL A 24 5.15 17.73 39.83
CA VAL A 24 5.90 16.65 39.16
C VAL A 24 5.72 16.71 37.64
N LEU A 25 4.49 16.93 37.17
CA LEU A 25 4.19 17.11 35.75
C LEU A 25 4.88 18.35 35.18
N PHE A 26 4.89 19.48 35.90
CA PHE A 26 5.56 20.70 35.46
C PHE A 26 7.09 20.52 35.41
N ALA A 27 7.68 19.85 36.38
CA ALA A 27 9.11 19.56 36.38
C ALA A 27 9.52 18.62 35.23
N ALA A 28 8.70 17.60 34.92
CA ALA A 28 8.91 16.71 33.77
C ALA A 28 8.82 17.47 32.44
N LEU A 29 7.86 18.39 32.31
CA LEU A 29 7.72 19.22 31.11
C LEU A 29 8.92 20.15 30.88
N CYS A 30 9.46 20.74 31.96
CA CYS A 30 10.66 21.58 31.88
C CYS A 30 11.92 20.81 31.52
N ILE A 31 12.07 19.56 31.98
CA ILE A 31 13.18 18.67 31.60
C ILE A 31 13.07 18.29 30.11
N PHE A 32 11.87 17.96 29.63
CA PHE A 32 11.64 17.64 28.22
C PHE A 32 11.93 18.82 27.29
N ALA A 33 11.49 20.03 27.65
CA ALA A 33 11.77 21.24 26.89
C ALA A 33 13.26 21.58 26.80
N ARG A 34 14.03 21.38 27.87
CA ARG A 34 15.49 21.57 27.87
C ARG A 34 16.22 20.53 27.01
N SER A 35 15.77 19.27 27.04
CA SER A 35 16.35 18.21 26.22
C SER A 35 16.10 18.45 24.73
N ALA A 36 14.90 18.90 24.34
CA ALA A 36 14.57 19.22 22.96
C ALA A 36 15.38 20.42 22.44
N ALA A 37 15.60 21.45 23.27
CA ALA A 37 16.41 22.61 22.89
C ALA A 37 17.90 22.26 22.70
N LEU A 38 18.46 21.34 23.49
CA LEU A 38 19.83 20.88 23.36
C LEU A 38 20.03 20.02 22.10
N VAL A 39 19.07 19.18 21.74
CA VAL A 39 19.09 18.39 20.50
C VAL A 39 19.01 19.31 19.28
N LEU A 40 18.13 20.33 19.30
CA LEU A 40 18.03 21.30 18.21
C LEU A 40 19.30 22.14 18.06
N ALA A 41 19.92 22.55 19.15
CA ALA A 41 21.19 23.30 19.13
C ALA A 41 22.36 22.44 18.60
N ALA A 42 22.38 21.14 18.91
CA ALA A 42 23.38 20.21 18.38
C ALA A 42 23.18 19.95 16.86
N PHE A 43 21.93 19.95 16.39
CA PHE A 43 21.60 19.80 14.96
C PHE A 43 22.00 21.04 14.13
N LEU A 44 21.86 22.24 14.72
CA LEU A 44 22.22 23.51 14.06
C LEU A 44 23.72 23.82 14.10
N ALA A 45 24.48 23.11 14.94
CA ALA A 45 25.93 23.30 15.08
C ALA A 45 26.78 22.27 14.32
N ALA A 46 26.15 21.30 13.63
CA ALA A 46 26.89 20.28 12.86
C ALA A 46 27.44 20.91 11.55
N PRO A 47 28.76 20.79 11.27
CA PRO A 47 29.32 21.30 10.02
C PRO A 47 28.85 20.45 8.84
N VAL A 48 28.51 21.10 7.73
CA VAL A 48 27.97 20.55 6.47
C VAL A 48 29.08 20.02 5.55
N PRO A 49 29.72 18.86 5.78
CA PRO A 49 30.56 18.24 4.75
C PRO A 49 30.01 16.92 4.19
N ALA A 50 28.89 16.36 4.72
CA ALA A 50 28.40 15.04 4.27
C ALA A 50 27.66 15.07 2.94
N ALA A 51 27.01 16.17 2.57
CA ALA A 51 26.22 16.26 1.34
C ALA A 51 27.09 16.36 0.07
N GLN A 52 28.28 16.96 0.15
CA GLN A 52 29.19 17.09 -1.00
C GLN A 52 29.90 15.78 -1.35
N THR A 53 30.15 14.93 -0.37
CA THR A 53 30.83 13.63 -0.57
C THR A 53 29.91 12.63 -1.29
N LEU A 54 28.60 12.68 -1.03
CA LEU A 54 27.62 11.82 -1.71
C LEU A 54 27.37 12.23 -3.17
N LEU A 55 27.48 13.53 -3.49
CA LEU A 55 27.37 14.02 -4.88
C LEU A 55 28.58 13.57 -5.72
N HIS A 56 29.78 13.56 -5.16
CA HIS A 56 31.00 13.13 -5.85
C HIS A 56 31.05 11.62 -6.13
N LEU A 57 30.52 10.80 -5.22
CA LEU A 57 30.42 9.35 -5.41
C LEU A 57 29.38 8.99 -6.49
N GLY A 58 28.29 9.76 -6.63
CA GLY A 58 27.30 9.59 -7.68
C GLY A 58 27.85 9.93 -9.07
N GLN A 59 28.68 10.96 -9.21
CA GLN A 59 29.29 11.35 -10.49
C GLN A 59 30.36 10.35 -10.98
N GLN A 60 31.17 9.80 -10.07
CA GLN A 60 32.15 8.76 -10.45
C GLN A 60 31.52 7.46 -10.94
N ALA A 61 30.33 7.10 -10.44
CA ALA A 61 29.59 5.90 -10.87
C ALA A 61 29.03 6.06 -12.31
N VAL A 62 28.67 7.27 -12.71
CA VAL A 62 28.18 7.56 -14.06
C VAL A 62 29.31 7.59 -15.09
N GLU A 63 30.47 8.13 -14.73
CA GLU A 63 31.64 8.19 -15.66
C GLU A 63 32.28 6.81 -15.89
N SER A 64 32.27 5.91 -14.91
CA SER A 64 32.78 4.55 -15.05
C SER A 64 31.92 3.67 -15.97
N ARG A 65 30.64 4.02 -16.18
CA ARG A 65 29.73 3.27 -17.05
C ARG A 65 29.79 3.70 -18.51
N ALA A 66 30.30 4.89 -18.77
CA ALA A 66 30.46 5.42 -20.15
C ALA A 66 31.74 4.97 -20.84
N ALA A 67 32.74 4.46 -20.11
CA ALA A 67 34.06 4.06 -20.68
C ALA A 67 34.15 2.59 -21.11
N ALA A 68 33.10 1.77 -20.90
CA ALA A 68 33.13 0.33 -21.17
C ALA A 68 32.51 -0.09 -22.51
N THR A 69 32.15 0.85 -23.38
CA THR A 69 31.58 0.56 -24.73
C THR A 69 32.41 1.13 -25.84
N SER A 70 33.57 0.54 -26.10
CA SER A 70 34.28 0.71 -27.40
C SER A 70 35.29 -0.41 -27.61
N ALA A 71 35.08 -1.08 -28.73
CA ALA A 71 35.98 -1.98 -29.46
C ALA A 71 36.04 -3.46 -29.04
N GLU A 72 35.43 -4.31 -29.85
CA GLU A 72 36.20 -5.32 -30.55
C GLU A 72 35.45 -5.87 -31.80
N SER A 73 36.23 -6.14 -32.82
CA SER A 73 35.86 -6.37 -34.22
C SER A 73 35.49 -7.85 -34.48
N VAL A 74 34.61 -8.03 -35.46
CA VAL A 74 34.07 -9.28 -36.04
C VAL A 74 35.14 -10.07 -36.80
N PRO A 75 35.07 -11.41 -36.85
CA PRO A 75 35.31 -12.16 -38.08
C PRO A 75 34.05 -12.94 -38.52
N GLU A 76 33.83 -12.88 -39.83
CA GLU A 76 32.85 -13.58 -40.66
C GLU A 76 33.09 -15.09 -40.69
N ALA A 77 32.08 -15.93 -40.61
CA ALA A 77 31.66 -17.00 -41.52
C ALA A 77 30.95 -18.15 -40.81
N ALA A 78 29.77 -18.43 -41.23
CA ALA A 78 29.28 -19.72 -41.75
C ALA A 78 27.79 -19.89 -41.52
N SER A 79 27.05 -19.97 -42.60
CA SER A 79 25.60 -20.21 -42.67
C SER A 79 25.22 -21.59 -42.22
N VAL A 80 24.28 -21.70 -41.20
CA VAL A 80 23.51 -22.87 -40.84
C VAL A 80 22.03 -22.55 -41.03
N PRO A 81 21.19 -23.47 -41.54
CA PRO A 81 19.77 -23.20 -41.86
C PRO A 81 18.94 -22.89 -40.61
N PRO A 82 17.83 -22.17 -40.72
CA PRO A 82 17.05 -21.72 -39.53
C PRO A 82 16.31 -22.90 -38.91
N GLU A 83 16.72 -23.24 -37.73
CA GLU A 83 15.91 -23.97 -36.74
C GLU A 83 14.80 -23.04 -36.29
N GLN A 84 13.56 -23.49 -36.29
CA GLN A 84 12.40 -22.71 -35.83
C GLN A 84 12.59 -22.32 -34.35
N GLU A 85 13.00 -21.08 -34.17
CA GLU A 85 13.07 -20.42 -32.87
C GLU A 85 11.62 -20.26 -32.36
N THR A 86 11.24 -21.09 -31.38
CA THR A 86 10.05 -20.83 -30.59
C THR A 86 10.24 -19.48 -29.94
N ALA A 87 9.43 -18.51 -30.34
CA ALA A 87 9.46 -17.15 -29.82
C ALA A 87 9.49 -17.20 -28.28
N ALA A 88 10.56 -16.67 -27.70
CA ALA A 88 10.66 -16.47 -26.25
C ALA A 88 9.48 -15.61 -25.80
N PRO A 89 8.84 -15.91 -24.64
CA PRO A 89 7.74 -15.11 -24.14
C PRO A 89 8.19 -13.66 -24.01
N VAL A 90 7.36 -12.74 -24.52
CA VAL A 90 7.60 -11.29 -24.40
C VAL A 90 7.74 -10.97 -22.91
N GLN A 91 8.94 -10.56 -22.50
CA GLN A 91 9.16 -10.14 -21.11
C GLN A 91 8.40 -8.83 -20.91
N THR A 92 7.43 -8.83 -20.00
CA THR A 92 6.59 -7.65 -19.69
C THR A 92 7.35 -6.57 -18.93
N GLY A 93 8.60 -6.81 -18.55
CA GLY A 93 9.40 -5.92 -17.72
C GLY A 93 9.23 -6.12 -16.22
N VAL A 94 8.14 -6.78 -15.78
CA VAL A 94 7.90 -7.07 -14.35
C VAL A 94 8.79 -8.20 -13.82
N GLU A 95 9.28 -9.08 -14.68
CA GLU A 95 10.12 -10.23 -14.31
C GLU A 95 11.41 -9.82 -13.61
N GLN A 96 11.90 -8.61 -13.85
CA GLN A 96 13.09 -8.07 -13.16
C GLN A 96 12.91 -7.92 -11.65
N TYR A 97 11.66 -7.87 -11.16
CA TYR A 97 11.33 -7.77 -9.73
C TYR A 97 11.09 -9.13 -9.08
N PHE A 98 10.96 -10.20 -9.87
CA PHE A 98 10.63 -11.51 -9.32
C PHE A 98 11.78 -12.09 -8.51
N VAL A 99 11.41 -12.76 -7.43
CA VAL A 99 12.35 -13.43 -6.53
C VAL A 99 12.34 -14.94 -6.77
N ALA A 100 13.44 -15.61 -6.41
CA ALA A 100 13.48 -17.06 -6.37
C ALA A 100 12.60 -17.55 -5.22
N LEU A 101 11.59 -18.36 -5.54
CA LEU A 101 10.73 -19.01 -4.57
C LEU A 101 11.31 -20.36 -4.14
N GLN A 102 11.07 -20.76 -2.91
CA GLN A 102 11.40 -22.09 -2.41
C GLN A 102 10.59 -23.14 -3.19
N PRO A 103 11.22 -24.18 -3.76
CA PRO A 103 10.52 -25.20 -4.51
C PRO A 103 9.62 -26.04 -3.59
N ASP A 104 8.65 -26.75 -4.18
CA ASP A 104 7.66 -27.51 -3.40
C ASP A 104 8.31 -28.68 -2.64
N GLU A 105 9.41 -29.21 -3.15
CA GLU A 105 10.20 -30.27 -2.51
C GLU A 105 10.86 -29.81 -1.19
N ALA A 106 10.99 -28.51 -0.98
CA ALA A 106 11.50 -27.93 0.26
C ALA A 106 10.44 -27.79 1.37
N ARG A 107 9.21 -28.26 1.13
CA ARG A 107 8.10 -28.14 2.07
C ARG A 107 8.39 -28.85 3.40
N PRO A 108 8.38 -28.17 4.54
CA PRO A 108 8.50 -28.78 5.86
C PRO A 108 7.31 -29.70 6.19
N ALA A 109 7.53 -30.71 7.02
CA ALA A 109 6.48 -31.67 7.39
C ALA A 109 5.31 -31.00 8.17
N ASP A 110 5.60 -29.92 8.91
CA ASP A 110 4.65 -29.13 9.70
C ASP A 110 4.26 -27.79 9.01
N ALA A 111 4.50 -27.68 7.71
CA ALA A 111 4.13 -26.50 6.94
C ALA A 111 2.61 -26.25 6.97
N GLY A 112 2.24 -24.98 7.07
CA GLY A 112 0.87 -24.54 6.93
C GLY A 112 0.36 -24.72 5.50
N THR A 113 -0.96 -24.81 5.34
CA THR A 113 -1.61 -25.06 4.05
C THR A 113 -2.17 -23.78 3.44
N VAL A 114 -2.05 -23.65 2.13
CA VAL A 114 -2.66 -22.60 1.32
C VAL A 114 -3.69 -23.21 0.39
N THR A 115 -4.77 -22.50 0.10
CA THR A 115 -5.74 -22.83 -0.96
C THR A 115 -5.90 -21.63 -1.87
N GLU A 116 -5.87 -21.85 -3.16
CA GLU A 116 -6.18 -20.84 -4.17
C GLU A 116 -7.70 -20.69 -4.32
N GLN A 117 -8.14 -19.47 -4.57
CA GLN A 117 -9.54 -19.17 -4.86
C GLN A 117 -9.62 -17.94 -5.76
N GLN A 118 -10.36 -18.07 -6.87
CA GLN A 118 -10.78 -16.91 -7.64
C GLN A 118 -12.12 -16.41 -7.09
N PHE A 119 -12.17 -15.12 -6.74
CA PHE A 119 -13.38 -14.44 -6.29
C PHE A 119 -14.04 -13.76 -7.49
N GLY A 120 -15.37 -13.88 -7.62
CA GLY A 120 -16.14 -13.14 -8.59
C GLY A 120 -16.66 -11.81 -8.04
N HIS A 121 -17.38 -11.08 -8.88
CA HIS A 121 -17.90 -9.73 -8.55
C HIS A 121 -19.13 -9.73 -7.64
N GLY A 122 -19.56 -10.90 -7.17
CA GLY A 122 -20.74 -11.04 -6.32
C GLY A 122 -22.06 -10.85 -7.05
N SER A 123 -23.16 -10.94 -6.31
CA SER A 123 -24.52 -10.78 -6.83
C SER A 123 -25.48 -10.31 -5.73
N GLY A 124 -26.67 -9.84 -6.14
CA GLY A 124 -27.71 -9.35 -5.22
C GLY A 124 -27.57 -7.85 -4.90
N GLU A 125 -28.48 -7.33 -4.09
CA GLU A 125 -28.71 -5.89 -3.87
C GLU A 125 -27.50 -5.11 -3.32
N LYS A 126 -26.55 -5.80 -2.67
CA LYS A 126 -25.35 -5.16 -2.14
C LYS A 126 -24.26 -4.93 -3.19
N TYR A 127 -24.39 -5.54 -4.37
CA TYR A 127 -23.38 -5.45 -5.43
C TYR A 127 -23.88 -4.55 -6.55
N ILE A 128 -23.27 -3.39 -6.67
CA ILE A 128 -23.61 -2.38 -7.65
C ILE A 128 -22.64 -2.54 -8.85
N PRO A 129 -23.15 -2.73 -10.08
CA PRO A 129 -22.31 -2.86 -11.26
C PRO A 129 -21.40 -1.64 -11.46
N CYS A 130 -20.13 -1.89 -11.80
CA CYS A 130 -19.12 -0.86 -12.07
C CYS A 130 -18.29 -1.27 -13.30
N GLY A 131 -18.76 -1.01 -14.50
CA GLY A 131 -18.20 -1.59 -15.72
C GLY A 131 -18.34 -3.11 -15.72
N ALA A 132 -17.26 -3.84 -15.95
CA ALA A 132 -17.19 -5.29 -15.81
C ALA A 132 -17.00 -5.77 -14.37
N GLY A 133 -16.58 -4.87 -13.45
CA GLY A 133 -16.45 -5.12 -12.03
C GLY A 133 -17.68 -4.74 -11.23
N SER A 134 -17.54 -4.58 -9.91
CA SER A 134 -18.63 -4.20 -9.02
C SER A 134 -18.17 -3.47 -7.76
N ILE A 135 -19.12 -2.81 -7.10
CA ILE A 135 -18.94 -2.18 -5.79
C ILE A 135 -19.81 -2.92 -4.78
N LYS A 136 -19.22 -3.48 -3.74
CA LYS A 136 -19.90 -4.11 -2.61
C LYS A 136 -20.25 -3.07 -1.56
N ASN A 137 -21.51 -2.70 -1.48
CA ASN A 137 -22.02 -1.72 -0.53
C ASN A 137 -22.26 -2.31 0.85
N ASN A 138 -21.44 -1.89 1.82
CA ASN A 138 -21.62 -2.19 3.25
C ASN A 138 -22.00 -0.93 4.06
N THR A 139 -22.68 0.02 3.41
CA THR A 139 -23.13 1.28 4.04
C THR A 139 -24.66 1.42 3.98
N ARG A 140 -25.16 2.56 4.42
CA ARG A 140 -26.58 2.94 4.30
C ARG A 140 -26.86 3.77 3.06
N GLN A 141 -25.85 4.06 2.23
CA GLN A 141 -26.05 4.77 0.97
C GLN A 141 -26.88 3.88 0.02
N THR A 142 -27.76 4.48 -0.75
CA THR A 142 -28.57 3.72 -1.70
C THR A 142 -27.75 3.23 -2.89
N ALA A 143 -28.14 2.13 -3.51
CA ALA A 143 -27.49 1.63 -4.72
C ALA A 143 -27.53 2.67 -5.86
N ALA A 144 -28.63 3.43 -5.96
CA ALA A 144 -28.79 4.49 -6.96
C ALA A 144 -27.79 5.64 -6.74
N ASP A 145 -27.59 6.10 -5.49
CA ASP A 145 -26.64 7.17 -5.17
C ASP A 145 -25.21 6.73 -5.46
N ILE A 146 -24.86 5.48 -5.08
CA ILE A 146 -23.53 4.92 -5.35
C ILE A 146 -23.28 4.81 -6.86
N ALA A 147 -24.23 4.27 -7.62
CA ALA A 147 -24.12 4.14 -9.06
C ALA A 147 -24.00 5.50 -9.76
N ALA A 148 -24.79 6.49 -9.33
CA ALA A 148 -24.74 7.83 -9.86
C ALA A 148 -23.40 8.52 -9.57
N GLU A 149 -22.85 8.34 -8.36
CA GLU A 149 -21.57 8.88 -7.98
C GLU A 149 -20.42 8.18 -8.71
N ALA A 150 -20.43 6.86 -8.78
CA ALA A 150 -19.43 6.06 -9.48
C ALA A 150 -19.34 6.37 -10.98
N ALA A 151 -20.42 6.88 -11.58
CA ALA A 151 -20.47 7.28 -12.99
C ALA A 151 -19.90 8.68 -13.26
N GLN A 152 -19.61 9.47 -12.23
CA GLN A 152 -19.02 10.81 -12.38
C GLN A 152 -17.55 10.74 -12.83
N PRO A 153 -17.03 11.79 -13.48
CA PRO A 153 -15.61 11.87 -13.84
C PRO A 153 -14.71 11.92 -12.59
N LEU A 154 -13.42 11.69 -12.81
CA LEU A 154 -12.41 11.86 -11.75
C LEU A 154 -12.51 13.25 -11.12
N PRO A 155 -12.33 13.36 -9.79
CA PRO A 155 -12.43 14.65 -9.07
C PRO A 155 -11.18 15.52 -9.20
N PHE A 156 -10.17 15.06 -9.93
CA PHE A 156 -8.90 15.73 -10.19
C PHE A 156 -8.38 15.33 -11.57
N ALA A 157 -7.43 16.10 -12.08
CA ALA A 157 -6.69 15.79 -13.29
C ALA A 157 -5.24 15.47 -12.95
N ILE A 158 -4.65 14.53 -13.68
CA ILE A 158 -3.22 14.21 -13.65
C ILE A 158 -2.60 14.73 -14.95
N GLU A 159 -1.49 15.45 -14.81
CA GLU A 159 -0.70 15.96 -15.91
C GLU A 159 0.38 14.93 -16.26
N LYS A 160 0.27 14.37 -17.47
CA LYS A 160 1.28 13.43 -17.98
C LYS A 160 2.62 14.14 -18.16
N ASP A 161 3.71 13.43 -17.84
CA ASP A 161 5.10 13.89 -17.95
C ASP A 161 5.42 15.14 -17.11
N SER A 162 4.57 15.44 -16.10
CA SER A 162 4.85 16.48 -15.10
C SER A 162 6.05 16.08 -14.24
N ALA A 163 6.97 17.03 -14.02
CA ALA A 163 8.08 16.81 -13.08
C ALA A 163 7.65 16.88 -11.61
N ALA A 164 6.47 17.44 -11.33
CA ALA A 164 5.94 17.53 -9.99
C ALA A 164 5.23 16.23 -9.60
N PRO A 165 5.49 15.65 -8.41
CA PRO A 165 4.84 14.42 -7.99
C PRO A 165 3.33 14.62 -7.80
N GLN A 166 2.54 13.70 -8.34
CA GLN A 166 1.09 13.75 -8.31
C GLN A 166 0.46 12.53 -7.60
N VAL A 167 1.24 11.46 -7.45
CA VAL A 167 0.85 10.24 -6.75
C VAL A 167 1.85 9.95 -5.64
N LEU A 168 1.37 9.58 -4.47
CA LEU A 168 2.15 9.03 -3.37
C LEU A 168 1.66 7.61 -3.08
N ILE A 169 2.57 6.64 -3.11
CA ILE A 169 2.35 5.29 -2.62
C ILE A 169 3.02 5.17 -1.25
N MET A 170 2.32 4.62 -0.29
CA MET A 170 2.82 4.35 1.05
C MET A 170 2.14 3.10 1.65
N HIS A 171 2.56 2.68 2.82
CA HIS A 171 2.09 1.47 3.49
C HIS A 171 1.87 1.73 4.97
N THR A 172 0.62 1.71 5.44
CA THR A 172 0.34 1.75 6.89
C THR A 172 0.86 0.50 7.58
N HIS A 173 0.76 -0.66 6.91
CA HIS A 173 1.30 -1.94 7.37
C HIS A 173 2.42 -2.43 6.45
N ALA A 174 3.52 -1.66 6.40
CA ALA A 174 4.66 -1.93 5.52
C ALA A 174 5.34 -3.28 5.79
N THR A 175 5.25 -3.80 7.03
CA THR A 175 5.82 -5.12 7.36
C THR A 175 5.01 -6.30 6.86
N GLU A 176 3.79 -6.11 6.36
CA GLU A 176 3.03 -7.19 5.72
C GLU A 176 3.85 -7.81 4.58
N ASP A 177 3.87 -9.15 4.52
CA ASP A 177 4.61 -9.87 3.50
C ASP A 177 3.80 -11.01 2.89
N TYR A 178 4.44 -11.74 1.99
CA TYR A 178 3.86 -12.83 1.24
C TYR A 178 4.71 -14.08 1.42
N ARG A 179 4.13 -15.26 1.19
CA ARG A 179 4.90 -16.49 1.22
C ARG A 179 5.99 -16.50 0.14
N LEU A 180 7.12 -17.11 0.45
CA LEU A 180 8.24 -17.29 -0.46
C LEU A 180 8.32 -18.74 -1.01
N SER A 181 7.25 -19.52 -0.90
CA SER A 181 7.14 -20.88 -1.45
C SER A 181 6.45 -20.87 -2.82
N ALA A 182 6.92 -21.67 -3.75
CA ALA A 182 6.27 -21.90 -5.03
C ALA A 182 5.00 -22.77 -4.86
N GLY A 183 5.04 -23.76 -3.95
CA GLY A 183 3.90 -24.62 -3.63
C GLY A 183 2.87 -23.97 -2.72
N LEU A 184 1.74 -24.64 -2.52
CA LEU A 184 0.62 -24.14 -1.71
C LEU A 184 0.83 -24.40 -0.21
N TRP A 185 1.91 -23.84 0.33
CA TRP A 185 2.29 -23.95 1.73
C TRP A 185 3.03 -22.70 2.22
N PHE A 186 3.08 -22.52 3.54
CA PHE A 186 3.89 -21.51 4.20
C PHE A 186 4.69 -22.14 5.36
N ALA A 187 5.83 -21.55 5.67
CA ALA A 187 6.74 -22.08 6.68
C ALA A 187 6.11 -22.09 8.08
N PRO A 188 6.47 -23.06 8.94
CA PRO A 188 6.03 -23.04 10.34
C PRO A 188 6.48 -21.76 11.04
N GLY A 189 5.59 -21.15 11.82
CA GLY A 189 5.87 -19.90 12.53
C GLY A 189 5.94 -18.64 11.65
N ASP A 190 5.62 -18.77 10.35
CA ASP A 190 5.49 -17.61 9.47
C ASP A 190 4.33 -16.71 9.94
N GLY A 191 4.68 -15.53 10.48
CA GLY A 191 3.75 -14.51 10.93
C GLY A 191 3.24 -13.62 9.79
N ALA A 192 3.65 -13.90 8.55
CA ALA A 192 3.36 -13.09 7.37
C ALA A 192 3.71 -11.61 7.56
N ARG A 193 4.87 -11.35 8.23
CA ARG A 193 5.42 -10.02 8.46
C ARG A 193 6.93 -10.04 8.44
N SER A 194 7.53 -9.09 7.71
CA SER A 194 8.97 -8.91 7.59
C SER A 194 9.35 -7.44 7.58
N THR A 195 10.49 -7.10 8.16
CA THR A 195 11.10 -5.77 8.04
C THR A 195 11.99 -5.64 6.79
N ASP A 196 12.17 -6.72 6.05
CA ASP A 196 12.91 -6.72 4.79
C ASP A 196 12.05 -6.12 3.67
N ARG A 197 12.44 -4.93 3.21
CA ARG A 197 11.73 -4.19 2.17
C ARG A 197 11.77 -4.85 0.77
N SER A 198 12.59 -5.87 0.60
CA SER A 198 12.66 -6.62 -0.66
C SER A 198 11.55 -7.69 -0.80
N ILE A 199 10.90 -8.06 0.32
CA ILE A 199 9.91 -9.13 0.36
C ILE A 199 8.58 -8.72 1.02
N ASN A 200 8.50 -7.52 1.61
CA ASN A 200 7.27 -7.00 2.22
C ASN A 200 6.51 -6.06 1.27
N MET A 201 5.51 -5.33 1.78
CA MET A 201 4.69 -4.44 0.97
C MET A 201 5.48 -3.39 0.18
N CYS A 202 6.67 -2.98 0.67
CA CYS A 202 7.52 -2.04 -0.06
C CYS A 202 7.97 -2.59 -1.42
N ALA A 203 8.15 -3.91 -1.56
CA ALA A 203 8.50 -4.50 -2.85
C ALA A 203 7.37 -4.31 -3.88
N VAL A 204 6.12 -4.49 -3.47
CA VAL A 204 4.94 -4.28 -4.32
C VAL A 204 4.77 -2.79 -4.65
N GLY A 205 4.86 -1.92 -3.64
CA GLY A 205 4.79 -0.46 -3.84
C GLY A 205 5.82 0.07 -4.81
N ARG A 206 7.04 -0.48 -4.79
CA ARG A 206 8.11 -0.14 -5.74
C ARG A 206 7.73 -0.49 -7.18
N VAL A 207 7.23 -1.70 -7.42
CA VAL A 207 6.75 -2.10 -8.75
C VAL A 207 5.64 -1.17 -9.25
N MET A 208 4.69 -0.82 -8.38
CA MET A 208 3.61 0.10 -8.73
C MET A 208 4.14 1.50 -9.07
N ALA A 209 5.04 2.05 -8.26
CA ALA A 209 5.62 3.38 -8.48
C ALA A 209 6.45 3.43 -9.76
N ASP A 210 7.30 2.43 -10.01
CA ASP A 210 8.11 2.35 -11.23
C ASP A 210 7.21 2.24 -12.47
N THR A 211 6.12 1.47 -12.40
CA THR A 211 5.15 1.33 -13.50
C THR A 211 4.45 2.65 -13.80
N LEU A 212 4.01 3.40 -12.79
CA LEU A 212 3.37 4.71 -12.96
C LEU A 212 4.36 5.75 -13.50
N ASN A 213 5.58 5.78 -12.97
CA ASN A 213 6.65 6.66 -13.48
C ASN A 213 6.97 6.37 -14.94
N ALA A 214 7.03 5.09 -15.33
CA ALA A 214 7.25 4.70 -16.74
C ALA A 214 6.07 5.11 -17.64
N ALA A 215 4.84 5.23 -17.10
CA ALA A 215 3.68 5.76 -17.83
C ALA A 215 3.65 7.30 -17.91
N GLY A 216 4.62 8.01 -17.33
CA GLY A 216 4.68 9.47 -17.29
C GLY A 216 3.89 10.10 -16.15
N ILE A 217 3.55 9.35 -15.10
CA ILE A 217 2.88 9.84 -13.90
C ILE A 217 3.89 9.93 -12.76
N CYS A 218 4.39 11.13 -12.48
CA CYS A 218 5.39 11.34 -11.43
C CYS A 218 4.86 10.88 -10.07
N THR A 219 5.41 9.76 -9.58
CA THR A 219 4.97 9.01 -8.42
C THR A 219 6.10 8.89 -7.40
N LEU A 220 5.81 9.24 -6.15
CA LEU A 220 6.68 9.01 -5.01
C LEU A 220 6.26 7.71 -4.30
N HIS A 221 7.23 7.00 -3.75
CA HIS A 221 7.01 5.82 -2.93
C HIS A 221 7.72 5.99 -1.58
N ASP A 222 6.95 5.88 -0.50
CA ASP A 222 7.44 5.90 0.88
C ASP A 222 7.53 4.48 1.43
N GLU A 223 8.72 4.10 1.89
CA GLU A 223 9.03 2.78 2.46
C GLU A 223 9.17 2.80 3.99
N THR A 224 8.57 3.79 4.66
CA THR A 224 8.59 3.86 6.13
C THR A 224 7.82 2.68 6.72
N LEU A 225 8.45 1.96 7.65
CA LEU A 225 7.81 0.85 8.37
C LEU A 225 6.90 1.41 9.48
N ASN A 226 5.70 1.90 9.11
CA ASN A 226 4.79 2.59 10.01
C ASN A 226 4.22 1.72 11.13
N ASP A 227 4.28 0.39 10.97
CA ASP A 227 3.81 -0.62 11.92
C ASP A 227 4.95 -1.33 12.67
N TYR A 228 6.18 -0.81 12.61
CA TYR A 228 7.34 -1.34 13.32
C TYR A 228 8.05 -0.22 14.12
N PRO A 229 8.53 -0.47 15.34
CA PRO A 229 8.48 -1.73 16.09
C PRO A 229 7.12 -2.03 16.73
N SER A 230 6.11 -1.16 16.59
CA SER A 230 4.79 -1.34 17.17
C SER A 230 3.70 -1.27 16.10
N TYR A 231 2.86 -2.30 16.06
CA TYR A 231 1.65 -2.30 15.23
C TYR A 231 0.64 -1.24 15.69
N THR A 232 0.54 -1.01 17.00
CA THR A 232 -0.38 -0.01 17.56
C THR A 232 0.09 1.39 17.18
N GLY A 233 -0.81 2.17 16.56
CA GLY A 233 -0.52 3.53 16.13
C GLY A 233 -0.06 3.65 14.67
N SER A 234 0.03 2.56 13.91
CA SER A 234 0.48 2.56 12.51
C SER A 234 -0.27 3.56 11.63
N TYR A 235 -1.59 3.71 11.78
CA TYR A 235 -2.38 4.71 11.05
C TYR A 235 -2.06 6.16 11.45
N ALA A 236 -1.69 6.41 12.70
CA ALA A 236 -1.23 7.75 13.11
C ALA A 236 0.16 8.05 12.53
N ASN A 237 1.04 7.04 12.50
CA ASN A 237 2.38 7.17 11.94
C ASN A 237 2.29 7.44 10.41
N SER A 238 1.56 6.61 9.67
CA SER A 238 1.39 6.78 8.22
C SER A 238 0.71 8.11 7.88
N ARG A 239 -0.27 8.57 8.69
CA ARG A 239 -0.88 9.88 8.53
C ARG A 239 0.14 11.01 8.63
N ALA A 240 1.02 10.97 9.62
CA ALA A 240 2.05 11.97 9.81
C ALA A 240 3.02 12.01 8.61
N VAL A 241 3.42 10.85 8.10
CA VAL A 241 4.24 10.73 6.90
C VAL A 241 3.55 11.35 5.69
N VAL A 242 2.30 10.97 5.41
CA VAL A 242 1.54 11.53 4.28
C VAL A 242 1.38 13.04 4.39
N GLN A 243 1.07 13.56 5.59
CA GLN A 243 0.95 15.00 5.80
C GLN A 243 2.24 15.76 5.51
N GLN A 244 3.42 15.20 5.80
CA GLN A 244 4.71 15.77 5.42
C GLN A 244 4.88 15.84 3.90
N TYR A 245 4.55 14.75 3.18
CA TYR A 245 4.59 14.73 1.72
C TYR A 245 3.63 15.74 1.11
N LEU A 246 2.39 15.84 1.59
CA LEU A 246 1.40 16.79 1.08
C LEU A 246 1.80 18.25 1.34
N ALA A 247 2.48 18.52 2.44
CA ALA A 247 3.02 19.85 2.74
C ALA A 247 4.21 20.20 1.83
N GLN A 248 5.07 19.22 1.52
CA GLN A 248 6.23 19.40 0.66
C GLN A 248 5.84 19.45 -0.83
N TYR A 249 4.86 18.66 -1.23
CA TYR A 249 4.40 18.48 -2.62
C TYR A 249 2.89 18.71 -2.73
N PRO A 250 2.43 19.98 -2.78
CA PRO A 250 0.98 20.29 -2.92
C PRO A 250 0.38 19.81 -4.26
N SER A 251 1.21 19.36 -5.20
CA SER A 251 0.81 18.76 -6.48
C SER A 251 0.23 17.35 -6.34
N ILE A 252 0.47 16.65 -5.21
CA ILE A 252 -0.04 15.31 -4.98
C ILE A 252 -1.58 15.35 -4.91
N LYS A 253 -2.22 14.56 -5.76
CA LYS A 253 -3.68 14.37 -5.86
C LYS A 253 -4.12 13.02 -5.34
N VAL A 254 -3.26 12.00 -5.51
CA VAL A 254 -3.55 10.61 -5.19
C VAL A 254 -2.62 10.14 -4.09
N VAL A 255 -3.19 9.49 -3.07
CA VAL A 255 -2.47 8.80 -1.99
C VAL A 255 -2.98 7.37 -1.92
N LEU A 256 -2.10 6.41 -2.16
CA LEU A 256 -2.43 4.98 -2.11
C LEU A 256 -1.79 4.34 -0.89
N ASP A 257 -2.63 3.80 -0.01
CA ASP A 257 -2.22 2.93 1.08
C ASP A 257 -2.26 1.49 0.58
N VAL A 258 -1.09 0.95 0.20
CA VAL A 258 -0.99 -0.37 -0.44
C VAL A 258 -0.76 -1.43 0.62
N HIS A 259 -1.67 -2.38 0.70
CA HIS A 259 -1.77 -3.46 1.67
C HIS A 259 -1.91 -4.82 0.99
N ARG A 260 -1.97 -5.86 1.79
CA ARG A 260 -2.49 -7.17 1.44
C ARG A 260 -3.54 -7.62 2.44
N ASP A 261 -4.53 -8.38 1.97
CA ASP A 261 -5.58 -8.97 2.81
C ASP A 261 -5.06 -10.15 3.66
N ALA A 262 -5.81 -10.53 4.68
CA ALA A 262 -5.55 -11.69 5.52
C ALA A 262 -6.78 -12.60 5.52
N ILE A 263 -6.87 -13.49 4.53
CA ILE A 263 -7.99 -14.42 4.37
C ILE A 263 -7.57 -15.79 4.90
N GLU A 264 -8.08 -16.15 6.06
CA GLU A 264 -7.75 -17.42 6.71
C GLU A 264 -9.04 -18.14 7.11
N ARG A 265 -9.04 -19.47 6.97
CA ARG A 265 -10.12 -20.34 7.43
C ARG A 265 -9.94 -20.68 8.91
N GLU A 266 -10.99 -21.12 9.57
CA GLU A 266 -10.96 -21.50 11.00
C GLU A 266 -9.90 -22.54 11.35
N ASN A 267 -9.51 -23.39 10.40
CA ASN A 267 -8.48 -24.40 10.55
C ASN A 267 -7.05 -23.91 10.30
N GLY A 268 -6.83 -22.60 10.13
CA GLY A 268 -5.52 -22.00 9.86
C GLY A 268 -5.07 -22.10 8.39
N THR A 269 -5.93 -22.59 7.48
CA THR A 269 -5.62 -22.60 6.04
C THR A 269 -5.72 -21.19 5.49
N ARG A 270 -4.62 -20.68 4.92
CA ARG A 270 -4.61 -19.37 4.24
C ARG A 270 -5.25 -19.48 2.86
N CYS A 271 -6.02 -18.50 2.47
CA CYS A 271 -6.58 -18.39 1.13
C CYS A 271 -5.77 -17.40 0.29
N ALA A 272 -5.31 -17.85 -0.87
CA ALA A 272 -4.69 -17.03 -1.90
C ALA A 272 -5.77 -16.62 -2.93
N PRO A 273 -6.23 -15.36 -2.96
CA PRO A 273 -7.05 -14.88 -4.06
C PRO A 273 -6.21 -14.77 -5.32
N VAL A 274 -6.53 -15.55 -6.35
CA VAL A 274 -5.75 -15.63 -7.60
C VAL A 274 -6.62 -15.56 -8.84
N CYS A 275 -6.03 -15.05 -9.92
CA CYS A 275 -6.56 -15.14 -11.29
C CYS A 275 -5.41 -15.40 -12.27
N THR A 276 -5.73 -15.77 -13.50
CA THR A 276 -4.73 -15.93 -14.56
C THR A 276 -4.88 -14.81 -15.58
N ILE A 277 -3.85 -13.99 -15.73
CA ILE A 277 -3.76 -12.90 -16.71
C ILE A 277 -2.56 -13.19 -17.61
N ASP A 278 -2.76 -13.16 -18.91
CA ASP A 278 -1.72 -13.42 -19.93
C ASP A 278 -0.93 -14.72 -19.68
N GLY A 279 -1.64 -15.78 -19.22
CA GLY A 279 -1.05 -17.09 -18.93
C GLY A 279 -0.25 -17.17 -17.63
N ARG A 280 -0.24 -16.13 -16.81
CA ARG A 280 0.48 -16.05 -15.53
C ARG A 280 -0.49 -15.85 -14.36
N GLN A 281 -0.22 -16.51 -13.24
CA GLN A 281 -0.98 -16.25 -12.00
C GLN A 281 -0.65 -14.86 -11.45
N ALA A 282 -1.70 -14.12 -11.13
CA ALA A 282 -1.68 -12.85 -10.41
C ALA A 282 -2.52 -12.97 -9.15
N ALA A 283 -2.15 -12.29 -8.10
CA ALA A 283 -3.02 -12.11 -6.96
C ALA A 283 -4.21 -11.21 -7.35
N GLN A 284 -5.46 -11.56 -6.94
CA GLN A 284 -6.59 -10.67 -7.16
C GLN A 284 -6.54 -9.49 -6.20
N VAL A 285 -6.86 -8.30 -6.70
CA VAL A 285 -6.83 -7.05 -5.91
C VAL A 285 -8.20 -6.62 -5.44
N MET A 286 -8.27 -5.82 -4.36
CA MET A 286 -9.51 -5.23 -3.85
C MET A 286 -9.27 -3.80 -3.40
N ILE A 287 -9.99 -2.85 -3.99
CA ILE A 287 -9.99 -1.47 -3.52
C ILE A 287 -10.91 -1.35 -2.30
N ILE A 288 -10.45 -0.69 -1.24
CA ILE A 288 -11.29 -0.29 -0.10
C ILE A 288 -11.53 1.21 -0.17
N CYS A 289 -12.80 1.58 -0.34
CA CYS A 289 -13.26 2.96 -0.34
C CYS A 289 -14.09 3.23 0.92
N GLY A 290 -13.64 4.21 1.70
CA GLY A 290 -14.31 4.64 2.91
C GLY A 290 -15.58 5.46 2.63
N CYS A 291 -16.52 5.43 3.58
CA CYS A 291 -17.73 6.23 3.55
C CYS A 291 -17.92 6.94 4.90
N ASP A 292 -18.38 8.18 4.85
CA ASP A 292 -18.80 8.93 6.04
C ASP A 292 -20.06 8.32 6.65
N ASN A 293 -20.08 8.16 7.97
CA ASN A 293 -21.26 7.68 8.70
C ASN A 293 -21.94 8.76 9.54
N GLY A 294 -21.45 10.02 9.44
CA GLY A 294 -21.97 11.18 10.16
C GLY A 294 -21.58 11.23 11.66
N THR A 295 -20.78 10.27 12.13
CA THR A 295 -20.42 10.15 13.56
C THR A 295 -18.94 9.84 13.76
N SER A 296 -18.58 8.56 13.86
CA SER A 296 -17.22 8.09 14.16
C SER A 296 -16.28 8.04 12.95
N VAL A 297 -16.83 7.94 11.75
CA VAL A 297 -16.07 7.98 10.50
C VAL A 297 -16.42 9.27 9.77
N GLN A 298 -15.49 10.23 9.79
CA GLN A 298 -15.64 11.54 9.16
C GLN A 298 -14.83 11.59 7.88
N LEU A 299 -15.48 11.39 6.75
CA LEU A 299 -14.91 11.39 5.40
C LEU A 299 -15.75 12.29 4.48
N PRO A 300 -15.69 13.61 4.61
CA PRO A 300 -16.55 14.52 3.85
C PRO A 300 -16.34 14.41 2.34
N ALA A 301 -15.16 14.01 1.89
CA ALA A 301 -14.81 13.83 0.48
C ALA A 301 -15.03 12.38 -0.03
N TRP A 302 -15.76 11.52 0.69
CA TRP A 302 -15.93 10.11 0.30
C TRP A 302 -16.50 9.90 -1.11
N ARG A 303 -17.33 10.84 -1.58
CA ARG A 303 -17.88 10.77 -2.96
C ARG A 303 -16.79 10.87 -4.00
N GLN A 304 -15.85 11.79 -3.82
CA GLN A 304 -14.70 11.96 -4.71
C GLN A 304 -13.81 10.72 -4.71
N ASN A 305 -13.53 10.15 -3.53
CA ASN A 305 -12.77 8.90 -3.41
C ASN A 305 -13.51 7.75 -4.10
N LEU A 306 -14.85 7.69 -4.00
CA LEU A 306 -15.65 6.66 -4.69
C LEU A 306 -15.59 6.79 -6.22
N ARG A 307 -15.60 8.02 -6.77
CA ARG A 307 -15.40 8.25 -8.22
C ARG A 307 -14.07 7.68 -8.69
N PHE A 308 -13.02 7.96 -7.93
CA PHE A 308 -11.69 7.47 -8.22
C PHE A 308 -11.61 5.94 -8.10
N ALA A 309 -12.13 5.36 -7.03
CA ALA A 309 -12.19 3.91 -6.86
C ALA A 309 -12.93 3.22 -8.03
N ALA A 310 -14.08 3.78 -8.43
CA ALA A 310 -14.87 3.25 -9.54
C ALA A 310 -14.17 3.38 -10.90
N ALA A 311 -13.45 4.47 -11.14
CA ALA A 311 -12.66 4.66 -12.36
C ALA A 311 -11.53 3.62 -12.46
N TRP A 312 -10.81 3.41 -11.37
CA TRP A 312 -9.73 2.43 -11.31
C TRP A 312 -10.23 1.00 -11.44
N GLU A 313 -11.31 0.64 -10.74
CA GLU A 313 -11.98 -0.67 -10.87
C GLU A 313 -12.38 -0.96 -12.32
N ARG A 314 -13.06 -0.01 -12.97
CA ARG A 314 -13.49 -0.16 -14.38
C ARG A 314 -12.31 -0.35 -15.31
N SER A 315 -11.23 0.40 -15.11
CA SER A 315 -10.03 0.32 -15.94
C SER A 315 -9.35 -1.05 -15.79
N MET A 316 -9.19 -1.53 -14.56
CA MET A 316 -8.58 -2.84 -14.30
C MET A 316 -9.39 -3.98 -14.91
N GLU A 317 -10.71 -4.00 -14.69
CA GLU A 317 -11.57 -5.09 -15.20
C GLU A 317 -11.77 -5.05 -16.71
N ALA A 318 -11.78 -3.87 -17.32
CA ALA A 318 -11.83 -3.77 -18.78
C ALA A 318 -10.55 -4.30 -19.45
N LYS A 319 -9.40 -4.12 -18.80
CA LYS A 319 -8.10 -4.56 -19.32
C LYS A 319 -7.77 -6.00 -18.93
N TYR A 320 -8.14 -6.41 -17.74
CA TYR A 320 -7.80 -7.69 -17.12
C TYR A 320 -9.04 -8.35 -16.49
N PRO A 321 -9.94 -8.93 -17.28
CA PRO A 321 -11.19 -9.51 -16.76
C PRO A 321 -10.96 -10.55 -15.66
N GLY A 322 -11.63 -10.37 -14.51
CA GLY A 322 -11.52 -11.24 -13.34
C GLY A 322 -10.31 -10.95 -12.43
N PHE A 323 -9.61 -9.84 -12.67
CA PHE A 323 -8.47 -9.42 -11.86
C PHE A 323 -8.89 -8.85 -10.51
N THR A 324 -10.02 -8.13 -10.46
CA THR A 324 -10.46 -7.48 -9.22
C THR A 324 -11.48 -8.31 -8.44
N ARG A 325 -11.48 -8.11 -7.13
CA ARG A 325 -12.60 -8.39 -6.24
C ARG A 325 -13.45 -7.11 -6.15
N PRO A 326 -14.75 -7.20 -5.80
CA PRO A 326 -15.60 -6.02 -5.69
C PRO A 326 -14.97 -4.92 -4.82
N VAL A 327 -15.00 -3.67 -5.28
CA VAL A 327 -14.63 -2.53 -4.43
C VAL A 327 -15.39 -2.61 -3.11
N LEU A 328 -14.72 -2.69 -1.98
CA LEU A 328 -15.34 -2.70 -0.66
C LEU A 328 -15.68 -1.25 -0.24
N PHE A 329 -16.96 -0.87 -0.41
CA PHE A 329 -17.47 0.42 0.04
C PHE A 329 -18.08 0.28 1.43
N SER A 330 -17.42 0.86 2.46
CA SER A 330 -17.81 0.65 3.85
C SER A 330 -17.42 1.81 4.76
N TYR A 331 -17.94 1.83 6.00
CA TYR A 331 -17.57 2.81 7.03
C TYR A 331 -16.17 2.54 7.58
N ARG A 332 -15.16 2.95 6.82
CA ARG A 332 -13.73 2.82 7.16
C ARG A 332 -13.05 4.17 6.99
N PHE A 333 -12.16 4.53 7.91
CA PHE A 333 -11.46 5.82 7.86
C PHE A 333 -10.17 5.74 7.04
N TYR A 334 -9.24 4.90 7.45
CA TYR A 334 -7.97 4.57 6.75
C TYR A 334 -7.25 5.79 6.14
N ASN A 335 -7.27 6.94 6.85
CA ASN A 335 -6.65 8.21 6.41
C ASN A 335 -7.15 8.70 5.02
N GLN A 336 -8.30 8.24 4.55
CA GLN A 336 -8.83 8.59 3.23
C GLN A 336 -9.42 10.02 3.15
N ASP A 337 -9.34 10.79 4.22
CA ASP A 337 -9.66 12.20 4.29
C ASP A 337 -8.53 13.12 3.79
N LEU A 338 -7.32 12.58 3.56
CA LEU A 338 -6.14 13.37 3.27
C LEU A 338 -6.15 14.01 1.88
N THR A 339 -6.72 13.34 0.87
CA THR A 339 -6.96 13.89 -0.46
C THR A 339 -8.28 13.38 -1.04
N THR A 340 -8.74 13.97 -2.15
CA THR A 340 -9.90 13.46 -2.92
C THR A 340 -9.59 12.23 -3.77
N GLY A 341 -8.34 11.77 -3.76
CA GLY A 341 -7.83 10.54 -4.38
C GLY A 341 -7.13 9.63 -3.40
N SER A 342 -7.54 9.60 -2.10
CA SER A 342 -6.98 8.69 -1.11
C SER A 342 -7.77 7.39 -1.06
N LEU A 343 -7.08 6.27 -1.32
CA LEU A 343 -7.66 4.92 -1.28
C LEU A 343 -6.71 3.94 -0.60
N LEU A 344 -7.26 2.83 -0.12
CA LEU A 344 -6.51 1.65 0.26
C LEU A 344 -6.75 0.56 -0.80
N ILE A 345 -5.70 -0.17 -1.16
CA ILE A 345 -5.80 -1.33 -2.03
C ILE A 345 -5.14 -2.54 -1.39
N GLU A 346 -5.87 -3.65 -1.39
CA GLU A 346 -5.38 -4.96 -1.02
C GLU A 346 -4.82 -5.66 -2.26
N ILE A 347 -3.54 -5.91 -2.30
CA ILE A 347 -2.89 -6.69 -3.37
C ILE A 347 -2.84 -8.14 -2.91
N GLY A 348 -3.85 -8.92 -3.29
CA GLY A 348 -3.99 -10.31 -2.85
C GLY A 348 -4.18 -10.48 -1.34
N GLY A 349 -3.58 -11.53 -0.80
CA GLY A 349 -3.60 -11.86 0.63
C GLY A 349 -2.34 -12.61 1.05
N HIS A 350 -2.19 -12.84 2.36
CA HIS A 350 -1.02 -13.54 2.92
C HIS A 350 -0.89 -15.02 2.49
N GLY A 351 -1.87 -15.55 1.76
CA GLY A 351 -1.79 -16.84 1.08
C GLY A 351 -1.10 -16.78 -0.27
N ASN A 352 -1.02 -15.62 -0.92
CA ASN A 352 -0.32 -15.45 -2.19
C ASN A 352 1.21 -15.55 -2.02
N ASN A 353 1.92 -15.97 -3.06
CA ASN A 353 3.36 -15.80 -3.09
C ASN A 353 3.74 -14.39 -3.57
N LEU A 354 4.98 -14.00 -3.27
CA LEU A 354 5.45 -12.65 -3.59
C LEU A 354 5.39 -12.34 -5.09
N ASN A 355 5.72 -13.29 -5.97
CA ASN A 355 5.70 -13.05 -7.42
C ASN A 355 4.28 -12.83 -7.97
N GLU A 356 3.26 -13.52 -7.42
CA GLU A 356 1.84 -13.25 -7.72
C GLU A 356 1.46 -11.81 -7.33
N ALA A 357 1.95 -11.33 -6.18
CA ALA A 357 1.68 -9.99 -5.70
C ALA A 357 2.44 -8.91 -6.48
N LEU A 358 3.71 -9.15 -6.83
CA LEU A 358 4.49 -8.22 -7.67
C LEU A 358 3.86 -8.07 -9.05
N TYR A 359 3.40 -9.18 -9.65
CA TYR A 359 2.67 -9.13 -10.92
C TYR A 359 1.35 -8.39 -10.78
N ALA A 360 0.60 -8.63 -9.71
CA ALA A 360 -0.64 -7.90 -9.43
C ALA A 360 -0.40 -6.40 -9.22
N GLY A 361 0.64 -6.00 -8.52
CA GLY A 361 1.03 -4.59 -8.37
C GLY A 361 1.32 -3.91 -9.70
N TYR A 362 2.03 -4.61 -10.61
CA TYR A 362 2.27 -4.15 -11.97
C TYR A 362 0.96 -3.94 -12.75
N LEU A 363 0.07 -4.94 -12.78
CA LEU A 363 -1.22 -4.86 -13.47
C LEU A 363 -2.13 -3.76 -12.90
N ALA A 364 -2.19 -3.64 -11.57
CA ALA A 364 -2.97 -2.62 -10.89
C ALA A 364 -2.47 -1.20 -11.23
N ALA A 365 -1.15 -1.01 -11.28
CA ALA A 365 -0.55 0.27 -11.65
C ALA A 365 -0.79 0.62 -13.13
N GLN A 366 -0.78 -0.36 -14.04
CA GLN A 366 -1.16 -0.14 -15.45
C GLN A 366 -2.63 0.26 -15.57
N GLY A 367 -3.55 -0.44 -14.88
CA GLY A 367 -4.96 -0.06 -14.85
C GLY A 367 -5.17 1.32 -14.24
N LEU A 368 -4.35 1.70 -13.24
CA LEU A 368 -4.38 3.04 -12.66
C LEU A 368 -3.90 4.11 -13.65
N ALA A 369 -2.80 3.86 -14.35
CA ALA A 369 -2.29 4.80 -15.36
C ALA A 369 -3.33 5.06 -16.46
N ASP A 370 -3.98 4.00 -16.95
CA ASP A 370 -5.04 4.13 -17.94
C ASP A 370 -6.23 4.96 -17.39
N ALA A 371 -6.64 4.73 -16.13
CA ALA A 371 -7.73 5.49 -15.50
C ALA A 371 -7.39 6.97 -15.26
N LEU A 372 -6.13 7.29 -14.98
CA LEU A 372 -5.68 8.65 -14.66
C LEU A 372 -5.40 9.50 -15.90
N LEU A 373 -5.07 8.86 -17.03
CA LEU A 373 -4.71 9.53 -18.29
C LEU A 373 -5.80 9.48 -19.35
N SER A 374 -6.98 8.89 -19.03
CA SER A 374 -8.14 8.76 -19.93
C SER A 374 -8.91 10.07 -20.17
#